data_00d804b7aaa9800477529f713a3f6dc6
#
_entry.id   00d804b7aaa9800477529f713a3f6dc6
#
_cell.length_a   1.000
_cell.length_b   1.000
_cell.length_c   1.000
_cell.angle_alpha   90.00
_cell.angle_beta   90.00
_cell.angle_gamma   90.00
#
_symmetry.space_group_name_H-M   'P 1'
#
loop_
_entity.id
_entity.type
_entity.pdbx_description
1 polymer ?
#
loop_
_entity_poly.entity_id
_entity_poly.type
_entity_poly.pdbx_seq_one_letter_code
_entity_poly.pdbx_strand_id
1 'polypeptide(L)'
;MMSSEQTKTRILETTWKVLETRSDKNRMSDIATAVGISRQALYLHYPTRAELLIATTKHIDKVKKVNQRLELSRAAGSGIERLHFFIKACGGYIPEIHGMSVALRNMRENDKAAAEAWDERMQAVRHGCQAAVRAIEKDGKLKSDLSEQVATDILWTLLTVENWERLVLDCTWSQSEYEIKMIELAEIALLESGKARN
;
A
#
# COMPACT_ATOMS: atom_id res chain seq x y z
N MET A 1 -29.43 6.24 19.49
CA MET A 1 -28.81 6.99 18.37
C MET A 1 -27.34 6.58 18.26
N MET A 2 -26.88 6.23 17.08
CA MET A 2 -25.43 5.98 16.87
C MET A 2 -24.66 7.30 17.02
N SER A 3 -23.45 7.24 17.61
CA SER A 3 -22.58 8.42 17.66
C SER A 3 -22.08 8.78 16.26
N SER A 4 -21.63 10.03 16.07
CA SER A 4 -21.04 10.48 14.79
C SER A 4 -19.86 9.59 14.38
N GLU A 5 -19.05 9.13 15.33
CA GLU A 5 -17.88 8.28 15.08
C GLU A 5 -18.30 6.86 14.65
N GLN A 6 -19.31 6.28 15.27
CA GLN A 6 -19.86 4.99 14.85
C GLN A 6 -20.43 5.05 13.42
N THR A 7 -21.07 6.17 13.07
CA THR A 7 -21.60 6.38 11.72
C THR A 7 -20.45 6.47 10.70
N LYS A 8 -19.38 7.21 11.00
CA LYS A 8 -18.19 7.30 10.13
C LYS A 8 -17.58 5.92 9.91
N THR A 9 -17.34 5.16 10.97
CA THR A 9 -16.79 3.80 10.87
C THR A 9 -17.65 2.93 9.96
N ARG A 10 -18.96 2.93 10.14
CA ARG A 10 -19.91 2.17 9.30
C ARG A 10 -19.86 2.60 7.83
N ILE A 11 -19.73 3.90 7.56
CA ILE A 11 -19.55 4.41 6.19
C ILE A 11 -18.30 3.82 5.56
N LEU A 12 -17.16 3.87 6.25
CA LEU A 12 -15.88 3.38 5.73
C LEU A 12 -15.87 1.87 5.50
N GLU A 13 -16.37 1.09 6.43
CA GLU A 13 -16.49 -0.37 6.31
C GLU A 13 -17.42 -0.78 5.17
N THR A 14 -18.55 -0.07 5.02
CA THR A 14 -19.48 -0.35 3.92
C THR A 14 -18.88 0.04 2.59
N THR A 15 -18.19 1.20 2.51
CA THR A 15 -17.48 1.63 1.29
C THR A 15 -16.44 0.60 0.89
N TRP A 16 -15.64 0.13 1.84
CA TRP A 16 -14.65 -0.93 1.59
C TRP A 16 -15.31 -2.18 0.97
N LYS A 17 -16.35 -2.72 1.59
CA LYS A 17 -17.08 -3.88 1.06
C LYS A 17 -17.64 -3.65 -0.34
N VAL A 18 -18.23 -2.48 -0.60
CA VAL A 18 -18.77 -2.13 -1.92
C VAL A 18 -17.67 -2.14 -2.99
N LEU A 19 -16.50 -1.59 -2.68
CA LEU A 19 -15.38 -1.53 -3.62
C LEU A 19 -14.78 -2.92 -3.89
N GLU A 20 -14.66 -3.77 -2.88
CA GLU A 20 -14.16 -5.15 -3.04
C GLU A 20 -15.06 -6.02 -3.93
N THR A 21 -16.36 -5.75 -3.99
CA THR A 21 -17.28 -6.49 -4.87
C THR A 21 -17.07 -6.23 -6.36
N ARG A 22 -16.19 -5.27 -6.73
CA ARG A 22 -15.90 -4.84 -8.11
C ARG A 22 -17.17 -4.51 -8.92
N SER A 23 -18.22 -4.08 -8.23
CA SER A 23 -19.48 -3.69 -8.85
C SER A 23 -19.39 -2.28 -9.42
N ASP A 24 -20.08 -2.02 -10.54
CA ASP A 24 -20.26 -0.67 -11.05
C ASP A 24 -21.08 0.25 -10.13
N LYS A 25 -21.71 -0.32 -9.10
CA LYS A 25 -22.47 0.39 -8.05
C LYS A 25 -21.55 0.96 -6.97
N ASN A 26 -20.66 1.87 -7.34
CA ASN A 26 -19.69 2.46 -6.44
C ASN A 26 -19.77 4.00 -6.34
N ARG A 27 -20.88 4.60 -6.84
CA ARG A 27 -21.13 6.04 -6.73
C ARG A 27 -21.51 6.41 -5.29
N MET A 28 -21.40 7.71 -4.96
CA MET A 28 -21.82 8.21 -3.64
C MET A 28 -23.27 7.84 -3.27
N SER A 29 -24.18 7.82 -4.25
CA SER A 29 -25.57 7.38 -4.06
C SER A 29 -25.67 5.90 -3.69
N ASP A 30 -24.89 5.06 -4.33
CA ASP A 30 -24.91 3.61 -4.11
C ASP A 30 -24.34 3.28 -2.74
N ILE A 31 -23.24 3.95 -2.37
CA ILE A 31 -22.62 3.84 -1.04
C ILE A 31 -23.61 4.31 0.04
N ALA A 32 -24.27 5.47 -0.13
CA ALA A 32 -25.24 5.96 0.83
C ALA A 32 -26.40 4.97 1.03
N THR A 33 -26.91 4.37 -0.05
CA THR A 33 -27.93 3.32 -0.01
C THR A 33 -27.42 2.09 0.74
N ALA A 34 -26.21 1.62 0.45
CA ALA A 34 -25.61 0.47 1.12
C ALA A 34 -25.37 0.71 2.62
N VAL A 35 -25.00 1.93 3.00
CA VAL A 35 -24.85 2.35 4.41
C VAL A 35 -26.19 2.49 5.12
N GLY A 36 -27.29 2.72 4.37
CA GLY A 36 -28.63 3.00 4.93
C GLY A 36 -28.79 4.44 5.45
N ILE A 37 -28.16 5.42 4.75
CA ILE A 37 -28.29 6.85 5.06
C ILE A 37 -28.66 7.64 3.80
N SER A 38 -29.15 8.87 3.97
CA SER A 38 -29.38 9.75 2.82
C SER A 38 -28.07 10.17 2.17
N ARG A 39 -28.10 10.44 0.86
CA ARG A 39 -26.94 11.01 0.14
C ARG A 39 -26.43 12.30 0.79
N GLN A 40 -27.36 13.17 1.24
CA GLN A 40 -27.02 14.40 1.93
C GLN A 40 -26.27 14.13 3.25
N ALA A 41 -26.70 13.15 4.02
CA ALA A 41 -26.01 12.73 5.26
C ALA A 41 -24.60 12.21 4.97
N LEU A 42 -24.39 11.46 3.87
CA LEU A 42 -23.06 11.03 3.46
C LEU A 42 -22.13 12.21 3.15
N TYR A 43 -22.63 13.22 2.40
CA TYR A 43 -21.85 14.42 2.08
C TYR A 43 -21.52 15.29 3.30
N LEU A 44 -22.31 15.24 4.37
CA LEU A 44 -21.95 15.90 5.64
C LEU A 44 -20.73 15.24 6.32
N HIS A 45 -20.50 13.95 6.10
CA HIS A 45 -19.33 13.24 6.63
C HIS A 45 -18.12 13.31 5.69
N TYR A 46 -18.35 13.21 4.40
CA TYR A 46 -17.33 13.20 3.34
C TYR A 46 -17.79 14.10 2.19
N PRO A 47 -17.37 15.38 2.18
CA PRO A 47 -17.78 16.38 1.18
C PRO A 47 -17.51 15.98 -0.26
N THR A 48 -16.48 15.18 -0.50
CA THR A 48 -16.13 14.67 -1.83
C THR A 48 -15.97 13.15 -1.83
N ARG A 49 -16.09 12.57 -3.02
CA ARG A 49 -15.82 11.13 -3.21
C ARG A 49 -14.35 10.80 -2.99
N ALA A 50 -13.43 11.69 -3.37
CA ALA A 50 -12.00 11.51 -3.11
C ALA A 50 -11.71 11.40 -1.62
N GLU A 51 -12.26 12.30 -0.80
CA GLU A 51 -12.11 12.24 0.66
C GLU A 51 -12.65 10.93 1.24
N LEU A 52 -13.79 10.44 0.76
CA LEU A 52 -14.34 9.15 1.19
C LEU A 52 -13.40 7.99 0.84
N LEU A 53 -12.89 7.93 -0.40
CA LEU A 53 -11.98 6.86 -0.85
C LEU A 53 -10.67 6.90 -0.09
N ILE A 54 -10.06 8.08 0.07
CA ILE A 54 -8.83 8.26 0.86
C ILE A 54 -9.06 7.87 2.34
N ALA A 55 -10.17 8.30 2.94
CA ALA A 55 -10.50 7.91 4.31
C ALA A 55 -10.73 6.40 4.45
N THR A 56 -11.30 5.75 3.44
CA THR A 56 -11.50 4.30 3.40
C THR A 56 -10.16 3.57 3.36
N THR A 57 -9.20 3.99 2.52
CA THR A 57 -7.88 3.38 2.50
C THR A 57 -7.16 3.52 3.85
N LYS A 58 -7.21 4.70 4.47
CA LYS A 58 -6.64 4.94 5.81
C LYS A 58 -7.32 4.12 6.90
N HIS A 59 -8.63 3.91 6.80
CA HIS A 59 -9.36 3.03 7.71
C HIS A 59 -8.90 1.58 7.58
N ILE A 60 -8.73 1.08 6.36
CA ILE A 60 -8.19 -0.26 6.10
C ILE A 60 -6.80 -0.41 6.73
N ASP A 61 -5.90 0.56 6.53
CA ASP A 61 -4.57 0.56 7.14
C ASP A 61 -4.62 0.46 8.66
N LYS A 62 -5.56 1.17 9.29
CA LYS A 62 -5.77 1.13 10.74
C LYS A 62 -6.28 -0.25 11.19
N VAL A 63 -7.30 -0.79 10.51
CA VAL A 63 -7.88 -2.11 10.81
C VAL A 63 -6.84 -3.21 10.63
N LYS A 64 -6.04 -3.13 9.57
CA LYS A 64 -4.97 -4.09 9.23
C LYS A 64 -3.66 -3.80 9.96
N LYS A 65 -3.64 -2.82 10.86
CA LYS A 65 -2.51 -2.50 11.74
C LYS A 65 -1.20 -2.23 10.98
N VAL A 66 -1.26 -1.52 9.86
CA VAL A 66 -0.08 -1.23 9.01
C VAL A 66 1.04 -0.59 9.81
N ASN A 67 0.74 0.34 10.71
CA ASN A 67 1.76 0.97 11.54
C ASN A 67 2.51 -0.06 12.42
N GLN A 68 1.78 -1.02 13.00
CA GLN A 68 2.39 -2.08 13.82
C GLN A 68 3.25 -3.01 12.96
N ARG A 69 2.82 -3.34 11.73
CA ARG A 69 3.62 -4.14 10.78
C ARG A 69 4.95 -3.47 10.42
N LEU A 70 4.98 -2.13 10.38
CA LEU A 70 6.16 -1.34 10.05
C LEU A 70 7.09 -1.06 11.26
N GLU A 71 6.68 -1.43 12.48
CA GLU A 71 7.49 -1.17 13.70
C GLU A 71 8.86 -1.83 13.63
N LEU A 72 8.95 -3.09 13.21
CA LEU A 72 10.23 -3.80 13.06
C LEU A 72 11.15 -3.09 12.07
N SER A 73 10.61 -2.64 10.93
CA SER A 73 11.38 -1.88 9.95
C SER A 73 11.88 -0.54 10.51
N ARG A 74 11.05 0.16 11.27
CA ARG A 74 11.42 1.45 11.85
C ARG A 74 12.43 1.33 12.99
N ALA A 75 12.37 0.23 13.73
CA ALA A 75 13.25 -0.08 14.87
C ALA A 75 14.53 -0.84 14.49
N ALA A 76 14.71 -1.17 13.20
CA ALA A 76 15.84 -1.96 12.72
C ALA A 76 17.19 -1.29 13.05
N GLY A 77 18.16 -2.09 13.44
CA GLY A 77 19.51 -1.65 13.81
C GLY A 77 20.41 -1.33 12.62
N SER A 78 20.03 -1.76 11.40
CA SER A 78 20.77 -1.51 10.18
C SER A 78 19.84 -1.24 8.98
N GLY A 79 20.38 -0.62 7.94
CA GLY A 79 19.66 -0.37 6.69
C GLY A 79 19.24 -1.66 5.99
N ILE A 80 20.04 -2.71 6.05
CA ILE A 80 19.71 -4.02 5.47
C ILE A 80 18.54 -4.66 6.24
N GLU A 81 18.57 -4.70 7.55
CA GLU A 81 17.44 -5.19 8.35
C GLU A 81 16.16 -4.38 8.10
N ARG A 82 16.30 -3.03 8.00
CA ARG A 82 15.20 -2.16 7.68
C ARG A 82 14.56 -2.50 6.34
N LEU A 83 15.38 -2.74 5.30
CA LEU A 83 14.93 -3.18 3.99
C LEU A 83 14.14 -4.48 4.08
N HIS A 84 14.69 -5.51 4.75
CA HIS A 84 14.06 -6.82 4.88
C HIS A 84 12.71 -6.72 5.59
N PHE A 85 12.64 -6.04 6.72
CA PHE A 85 11.38 -5.87 7.46
C PHE A 85 10.37 -5.04 6.68
N PHE A 86 10.82 -4.03 5.92
CA PHE A 86 9.95 -3.23 5.08
C PHE A 86 9.33 -4.07 3.95
N ILE A 87 10.14 -4.87 3.24
CA ILE A 87 9.65 -5.75 2.17
C ILE A 87 8.67 -6.78 2.73
N LYS A 88 8.96 -7.41 3.85
CA LYS A 88 8.02 -8.34 4.51
C LYS A 88 6.72 -7.66 4.91
N ALA A 89 6.79 -6.47 5.49
CA ALA A 89 5.59 -5.73 5.89
C ALA A 89 4.72 -5.37 4.68
N CYS A 90 5.32 -4.87 3.60
CA CYS A 90 4.60 -4.53 2.36
C CYS A 90 4.09 -5.78 1.63
N GLY A 91 4.96 -6.76 1.40
CA GLY A 91 4.61 -8.00 0.71
C GLY A 91 3.48 -8.76 1.39
N GLY A 92 3.59 -8.94 2.72
CA GLY A 92 2.55 -9.59 3.52
C GLY A 92 1.24 -8.79 3.64
N TYR A 93 1.26 -7.49 3.29
CA TYR A 93 0.06 -6.65 3.30
C TYR A 93 -0.72 -6.70 1.98
N ILE A 94 -0.06 -6.90 0.83
CA ILE A 94 -0.71 -6.90 -0.49
C ILE A 94 -1.92 -7.85 -0.57
N PRO A 95 -1.85 -9.14 -0.18
CA PRO A 95 -3.00 -10.04 -0.28
C PRO A 95 -4.22 -9.57 0.52
N GLU A 96 -4.01 -8.84 1.62
CA GLU A 96 -5.09 -8.36 2.48
C GLU A 96 -5.84 -7.14 1.92
N ILE A 97 -5.20 -6.39 1.01
CA ILE A 97 -5.77 -5.20 0.39
C ILE A 97 -5.97 -5.35 -1.11
N HIS A 98 -5.69 -6.52 -1.66
CA HIS A 98 -5.68 -6.76 -3.10
C HIS A 98 -6.99 -6.32 -3.77
N GLY A 99 -8.15 -6.70 -3.22
CA GLY A 99 -9.47 -6.33 -3.78
C GLY A 99 -9.65 -4.81 -3.89
N MET A 100 -9.30 -4.07 -2.83
CA MET A 100 -9.37 -2.60 -2.82
C MET A 100 -8.37 -1.98 -3.79
N SER A 101 -7.15 -2.48 -3.85
CA SER A 101 -6.11 -1.98 -4.75
C SER A 101 -6.51 -2.13 -6.22
N VAL A 102 -7.04 -3.30 -6.59
CA VAL A 102 -7.56 -3.55 -7.95
C VAL A 102 -8.75 -2.64 -8.27
N ALA A 103 -9.67 -2.45 -7.31
CA ALA A 103 -10.82 -1.57 -7.53
C ALA A 103 -10.39 -0.12 -7.80
N LEU A 104 -9.50 0.45 -6.99
CA LEU A 104 -8.98 1.80 -7.20
C LEU A 104 -8.19 1.91 -8.51
N ARG A 105 -7.31 0.96 -8.80
CA ARG A 105 -6.51 0.92 -10.01
C ARG A 105 -7.38 0.91 -11.27
N ASN A 106 -8.42 0.10 -11.30
CA ASN A 106 -9.32 0.01 -12.46
C ASN A 106 -10.19 1.25 -12.64
N MET A 107 -10.54 1.94 -11.56
CA MET A 107 -11.36 3.16 -11.64
C MET A 107 -10.53 4.40 -11.99
N ARG A 108 -9.24 4.45 -11.69
CA ARG A 108 -8.42 5.68 -11.76
C ARG A 108 -8.38 6.36 -13.11
N GLU A 109 -8.54 5.62 -14.21
CA GLU A 109 -8.47 6.16 -15.55
C GLU A 109 -9.70 7.02 -15.89
N ASN A 110 -10.86 6.69 -15.30
CA ASN A 110 -12.14 7.32 -15.60
C ASN A 110 -12.77 8.04 -14.40
N ASP A 111 -12.09 8.04 -13.25
CA ASP A 111 -12.57 8.56 -11.98
C ASP A 111 -11.47 9.30 -11.24
N LYS A 112 -11.53 10.63 -11.29
CA LYS A 112 -10.55 11.50 -10.63
C LYS A 112 -10.42 11.22 -9.12
N ALA A 113 -11.53 10.91 -8.42
CA ALA A 113 -11.52 10.61 -7.01
C ALA A 113 -10.76 9.30 -6.69
N ALA A 114 -10.92 8.29 -7.55
CA ALA A 114 -10.17 7.05 -7.44
C ALA A 114 -8.68 7.25 -7.78
N ALA A 115 -8.37 8.10 -8.77
CA ALA A 115 -7.00 8.48 -9.08
C ALA A 115 -6.32 9.16 -7.89
N GLU A 116 -6.96 10.15 -7.27
CA GLU A 116 -6.43 10.84 -6.09
C GLU A 116 -6.17 9.88 -4.92
N ALA A 117 -7.09 8.94 -4.65
CA ALA A 117 -6.93 7.95 -3.60
C ALA A 117 -5.81 6.94 -3.91
N TRP A 118 -5.68 6.54 -5.16
CA TRP A 118 -4.60 5.68 -5.63
C TRP A 118 -3.25 6.36 -5.50
N ASP A 119 -3.13 7.59 -5.99
CA ASP A 119 -1.88 8.36 -5.98
C ASP A 119 -1.41 8.64 -4.55
N GLU A 120 -2.31 9.01 -3.64
CA GLU A 120 -1.98 9.19 -2.23
C GLU A 120 -1.41 7.90 -1.61
N ARG A 121 -2.01 6.76 -1.97
CA ARG A 121 -1.55 5.46 -1.52
C ARG A 121 -0.17 5.10 -2.07
N MET A 122 0.04 5.29 -3.37
CA MET A 122 1.33 5.00 -4.01
C MET A 122 2.46 5.90 -3.49
N GLN A 123 2.16 7.16 -3.21
CA GLN A 123 3.08 8.08 -2.56
C GLN A 123 3.49 7.59 -1.16
N ALA A 124 2.55 7.10 -0.36
CA ALA A 124 2.85 6.57 0.98
C ALA A 124 3.80 5.36 0.92
N VAL A 125 3.58 4.44 -0.03
CA VAL A 125 4.48 3.30 -0.25
C VAL A 125 5.87 3.78 -0.70
N ARG A 126 5.92 4.71 -1.65
CA ARG A 126 7.18 5.29 -2.15
C ARG A 126 8.00 5.97 -1.05
N HIS A 127 7.36 6.71 -0.16
CA HIS A 127 8.02 7.29 1.02
C HIS A 127 8.62 6.22 1.94
N GLY A 128 7.94 5.08 2.12
CA GLY A 128 8.48 3.95 2.86
C GLY A 128 9.71 3.35 2.20
N CYS A 129 9.70 3.18 0.86
CA CYS A 129 10.84 2.73 0.08
C CYS A 129 12.03 3.69 0.25
N GLN A 130 11.79 4.99 0.13
CA GLN A 130 12.82 6.02 0.30
C GLN A 130 13.44 5.97 1.71
N ALA A 131 12.62 5.77 2.74
CA ALA A 131 13.13 5.67 4.10
C ALA A 131 14.01 4.41 4.33
N ALA A 132 13.73 3.31 3.63
CA ALA A 132 14.57 2.11 3.66
C ALA A 132 15.88 2.35 2.90
N VAL A 133 15.84 2.94 1.71
CA VAL A 133 17.02 3.28 0.91
C VAL A 133 17.95 4.24 1.65
N ARG A 134 17.44 5.30 2.26
CA ARG A 134 18.23 6.22 3.10
C ARG A 134 18.97 5.54 4.23
N ALA A 135 18.36 4.53 4.83
CA ALA A 135 19.04 3.77 5.89
C ALA A 135 20.20 2.95 5.32
N ILE A 136 20.02 2.33 4.16
CA ILE A 136 21.09 1.58 3.46
C ILE A 136 22.24 2.53 3.07
N GLU A 137 21.91 3.70 2.52
CA GLU A 137 22.88 4.72 2.13
C GLU A 137 23.67 5.24 3.34
N LYS A 138 22.97 5.55 4.44
CA LYS A 138 23.60 5.97 5.71
C LYS A 138 24.60 4.96 6.25
N ASP A 139 24.34 3.68 6.05
CA ASP A 139 25.24 2.59 6.47
C ASP A 139 26.38 2.34 5.45
N GLY A 140 26.44 3.11 4.36
CA GLY A 140 27.43 2.94 3.30
C GLY A 140 27.32 1.60 2.55
N LYS A 141 26.08 1.07 2.46
CA LYS A 141 25.79 -0.22 1.82
C LYS A 141 25.06 -0.09 0.48
N LEU A 142 24.59 1.11 0.12
CA LEU A 142 24.00 1.37 -1.18
C LEU A 142 25.08 1.29 -2.26
N LYS A 143 24.76 0.71 -3.43
CA LYS A 143 25.64 0.71 -4.58
C LYS A 143 26.07 2.13 -4.94
N SER A 144 27.33 2.33 -5.19
CA SER A 144 27.94 3.63 -5.46
C SER A 144 27.52 4.28 -6.77
N ASP A 145 26.99 3.48 -7.71
CA ASP A 145 26.43 3.92 -8.99
C ASP A 145 24.93 4.26 -8.93
N LEU A 146 24.28 4.10 -7.77
CA LEU A 146 22.88 4.43 -7.57
C LEU A 146 22.71 5.71 -6.76
N SER A 147 21.88 6.64 -7.26
CA SER A 147 21.36 7.73 -6.44
C SER A 147 20.22 7.22 -5.54
N GLU A 148 19.97 7.90 -4.41
CA GLU A 148 18.81 7.65 -3.53
C GLU A 148 17.51 7.53 -4.33
N GLN A 149 17.31 8.44 -5.30
CA GLN A 149 16.11 8.46 -6.12
C GLN A 149 15.95 7.20 -6.97
N VAL A 150 17.01 6.83 -7.71
CA VAL A 150 16.99 5.63 -8.58
C VAL A 150 16.80 4.36 -7.76
N ALA A 151 17.48 4.22 -6.64
CA ALA A 151 17.33 3.11 -5.73
C ALA A 151 15.88 3.02 -5.15
N THR A 152 15.30 4.18 -4.80
CA THR A 152 13.90 4.26 -4.35
C THR A 152 12.93 3.80 -5.43
N ASP A 153 13.12 4.25 -6.67
CA ASP A 153 12.26 3.90 -7.81
C ASP A 153 12.35 2.40 -8.15
N ILE A 154 13.54 1.81 -8.05
CA ILE A 154 13.75 0.35 -8.18
C ILE A 154 12.98 -0.40 -7.09
N LEU A 155 13.20 -0.05 -5.82
CA LEU A 155 12.51 -0.73 -4.71
C LEU A 155 10.99 -0.58 -4.80
N TRP A 156 10.51 0.60 -5.14
CA TRP A 156 9.08 0.86 -5.32
C TRP A 156 8.49 0.02 -6.45
N THR A 157 9.20 -0.13 -7.56
CA THR A 157 8.79 -1.00 -8.69
C THR A 157 8.71 -2.46 -8.28
N LEU A 158 9.65 -2.97 -7.49
CA LEU A 158 9.63 -4.35 -7.00
C LEU A 158 8.40 -4.65 -6.13
N LEU A 159 7.91 -3.67 -5.36
CA LEU A 159 6.82 -3.84 -4.39
C LEU A 159 5.44 -3.43 -4.91
N THR A 160 5.25 -3.41 -6.22
CA THR A 160 3.92 -3.12 -6.81
C THR A 160 2.96 -4.29 -6.65
N VAL A 161 1.66 -3.96 -6.59
CA VAL A 161 0.58 -4.97 -6.56
C VAL A 161 0.62 -5.82 -7.83
N GLU A 162 0.96 -5.22 -8.98
CA GLU A 162 1.06 -5.89 -10.27
C GLU A 162 2.15 -6.97 -10.29
N ASN A 163 3.30 -6.72 -9.66
CA ASN A 163 4.35 -7.74 -9.54
C ASN A 163 3.89 -8.89 -8.65
N TRP A 164 3.20 -8.58 -7.56
CA TRP A 164 2.60 -9.61 -6.71
C TRP A 164 1.57 -10.44 -7.46
N GLU A 165 0.64 -9.80 -8.20
CA GLU A 165 -0.34 -10.50 -9.04
C GLU A 165 0.35 -11.45 -10.02
N ARG A 166 1.36 -10.94 -10.74
CA ARG A 166 2.11 -11.74 -11.70
C ARG A 166 2.79 -12.95 -11.08
N LEU A 167 3.46 -12.77 -9.96
CA LEU A 167 4.25 -13.82 -9.34
C LEU A 167 3.39 -14.80 -8.54
N VAL A 168 2.46 -14.30 -7.75
CA VAL A 168 1.65 -15.15 -6.86
C VAL A 168 0.43 -15.73 -7.57
N LEU A 169 -0.31 -14.92 -8.38
CA LEU A 169 -1.52 -15.40 -9.02
C LEU A 169 -1.25 -16.09 -10.36
N ASP A 170 -0.39 -15.50 -11.23
CA ASP A 170 -0.15 -16.05 -12.56
C ASP A 170 0.95 -17.14 -12.54
N CYS A 171 2.06 -16.90 -11.80
CA CYS A 171 3.19 -17.84 -11.71
C CYS A 171 3.06 -18.83 -10.55
N THR A 172 2.01 -18.75 -9.75
CA THR A 172 1.68 -19.67 -8.64
C THR A 172 2.74 -19.75 -7.52
N TRP A 173 3.50 -18.66 -7.31
CA TRP A 173 4.41 -18.60 -6.17
C TRP A 173 3.64 -18.59 -4.86
N SER A 174 4.17 -19.23 -3.85
CA SER A 174 3.65 -19.05 -2.50
C SER A 174 3.94 -17.62 -2.00
N GLN A 175 3.12 -17.13 -1.06
CA GLN A 175 3.36 -15.82 -0.42
C GLN A 175 4.75 -15.74 0.22
N SER A 176 5.21 -16.81 0.86
CA SER A 176 6.54 -16.88 1.46
C SER A 176 7.66 -16.80 0.42
N GLU A 177 7.50 -17.49 -0.69
CA GLU A 177 8.46 -17.45 -1.80
C GLU A 177 8.55 -16.05 -2.41
N TYR A 178 7.40 -15.39 -2.61
CA TYR A 178 7.36 -14.00 -3.05
C TYR A 178 8.18 -13.09 -2.13
N GLU A 179 7.93 -13.14 -0.81
CA GLU A 179 8.63 -12.29 0.16
C GLU A 179 10.14 -12.53 0.16
N ILE A 180 10.57 -13.80 0.15
CA ILE A 180 11.98 -14.18 0.11
C ILE A 180 12.64 -13.67 -1.17
N LYS A 181 12.02 -13.90 -2.32
CA LYS A 181 12.58 -13.49 -3.61
C LYS A 181 12.59 -11.99 -3.82
N MET A 182 11.61 -11.25 -3.29
CA MET A 182 11.64 -9.79 -3.32
C MET A 182 12.80 -9.22 -2.47
N ILE A 183 13.12 -9.84 -1.35
CA ILE A 183 14.30 -9.47 -0.55
C ILE A 183 15.58 -9.72 -1.35
N GLU A 184 15.76 -10.93 -1.87
CA GLU A 184 16.94 -11.29 -2.67
C GLU A 184 17.13 -10.35 -3.87
N LEU A 185 16.06 -10.06 -4.61
CA LEU A 185 16.10 -9.14 -5.75
C LEU A 185 16.46 -7.71 -5.33
N ALA A 186 15.90 -7.23 -4.21
CA ALA A 186 16.22 -5.91 -3.69
C ALA A 186 17.68 -5.82 -3.22
N GLU A 187 18.21 -6.85 -2.57
CA GLU A 187 19.63 -6.91 -2.19
C GLU A 187 20.53 -6.88 -3.42
N ILE A 188 20.26 -7.73 -4.41
CA ILE A 188 21.03 -7.77 -5.66
C ILE A 188 20.97 -6.42 -6.38
N ALA A 189 19.82 -5.76 -6.40
CA ALA A 189 19.64 -4.51 -7.12
C ALA A 189 20.29 -3.32 -6.39
N LEU A 190 20.22 -3.26 -5.07
CA LEU A 190 20.52 -2.05 -4.29
C LEU A 190 21.84 -2.10 -3.53
N LEU A 191 22.27 -3.30 -3.06
CA LEU A 191 23.43 -3.39 -2.16
C LEU A 191 24.73 -3.57 -2.90
N GLU A 192 25.79 -2.91 -2.39
CA GLU A 192 27.16 -3.21 -2.81
C GLU A 192 27.45 -4.69 -2.64
N SER A 193 27.95 -5.32 -3.68
CA SER A 193 28.48 -6.67 -3.58
C SER A 193 29.64 -6.63 -2.62
N GLY A 194 29.57 -7.38 -1.53
CA GLY A 194 30.73 -7.52 -0.66
C GLY A 194 31.92 -7.94 -1.50
N LYS A 195 32.92 -7.05 -1.69
CA LYS A 195 34.18 -7.46 -2.30
C LYS A 195 34.67 -8.64 -1.49
N ALA A 196 34.70 -9.83 -2.09
CA ALA A 196 35.49 -10.92 -1.57
C ALA A 196 36.89 -10.32 -1.34
N ARG A 197 37.32 -10.18 -0.08
CA ARG A 197 38.70 -9.83 0.23
C ARG A 197 39.52 -11.00 -0.26
N ASN A 198 40.17 -10.82 -1.43
CA ASN A 198 41.28 -11.65 -1.82
C ASN A 198 42.44 -11.46 -0.84
#